data_571609c4b60385f6db010fe4ff962866
#
_entry.id   571609c4b60385f6db010fe4ff962866
#
_cell.length_a   1.000
_cell.length_b   1.000
_cell.length_c   1.000
_cell.angle_alpha   90.00
_cell.angle_beta   90.00
_cell.angle_gamma   90.00
#
_symmetry.space_group_name_H-M   'P 1'
#
loop_
_entity.id
_entity.type
_entity.pdbx_description
1 polymer ?
#
loop_
_entity_poly.entity_id
_entity_poly.type
_entity_poly.pdbx_seq_one_letter_code
_entity_poly.pdbx_strand_id
1 'polypeptide(L)'
;MAIALSGDHPFENTPSLEAKALRINLNDNIYGTFAEIGAGQEVARHFFRCGGASGTIAKTMSAYDKDFSDAIYGREDDSRYVSESRLNKMLDWEMGLLEKRIDRTKNKDKLFFTYANTVTTIDFAKKFKGHGWMGIQFQTKPNEPYSTITTHVRFRENDTKSQQLSLGVMGVNLIYGAFYQNDRPKKLLQYLFDHIDRDSMEIDTINFTGPLFEDIDNRVLSLELVRLGMTDAVMFGPDGNNLLPARELYKKNIIA
;
A
#
# COMPACT_ATOMS: atom_id res chain seq x y z
N MET A 1 -23.15 38.47 -13.94
CA MET A 1 -21.76 38.60 -13.45
C MET A 1 -21.38 37.26 -12.83
N ALA A 2 -20.79 36.37 -13.62
CA ALA A 2 -20.48 35.02 -13.22
C ALA A 2 -19.07 35.04 -12.60
N ILE A 3 -18.96 34.61 -11.34
CA ILE A 3 -17.67 34.43 -10.65
C ILE A 3 -17.06 33.15 -11.20
N ALA A 4 -16.03 33.29 -12.02
CA ALA A 4 -15.19 32.19 -12.42
C ALA A 4 -14.39 31.73 -11.18
N LEU A 5 -14.72 30.57 -10.67
CA LEU A 5 -13.85 29.83 -9.74
C LEU A 5 -12.68 29.30 -10.58
N SER A 6 -11.54 29.98 -10.51
CA SER A 6 -10.26 29.45 -11.01
C SER A 6 -9.90 28.28 -10.12
N GLY A 7 -10.29 27.09 -10.53
CA GLY A 7 -9.79 25.86 -9.95
C GLY A 7 -8.35 25.70 -10.38
N ASP A 8 -7.41 25.84 -9.45
CA ASP A 8 -6.07 25.33 -9.61
C ASP A 8 -6.20 23.82 -9.88
N HIS A 9 -5.98 23.43 -11.13
CA HIS A 9 -5.90 22.03 -11.51
C HIS A 9 -4.58 21.46 -10.94
N PRO A 10 -4.60 20.58 -9.92
CA PRO A 10 -3.39 20.04 -9.31
C PRO A 10 -2.60 19.11 -10.23
N PHE A 11 -3.01 18.94 -11.48
CA PHE A 11 -2.49 17.92 -12.40
C PHE A 11 -1.34 18.38 -13.32
N GLU A 12 -1.04 19.67 -13.41
CA GLU A 12 -0.02 20.15 -14.35
C GLU A 12 1.41 19.74 -14.03
N ASN A 13 1.71 19.18 -12.83
CA ASN A 13 3.06 18.76 -12.42
C ASN A 13 3.12 17.38 -11.74
N THR A 14 2.10 16.53 -11.87
CA THR A 14 2.14 15.18 -11.31
C THR A 14 3.00 14.27 -12.20
N PRO A 15 4.09 13.66 -11.67
CA PRO A 15 4.90 12.74 -12.47
C PRO A 15 4.06 11.57 -12.98
N SER A 16 4.33 11.12 -14.21
CA SER A 16 3.70 9.90 -14.74
C SER A 16 4.05 8.69 -13.88
N LEU A 17 3.27 7.64 -14.00
CA LEU A 17 3.50 6.40 -13.26
C LEU A 17 4.89 5.82 -13.56
N GLU A 18 5.28 5.84 -14.82
CA GLU A 18 6.61 5.40 -15.26
C GLU A 18 7.72 6.27 -14.67
N ALA A 19 7.52 7.59 -14.61
CA ALA A 19 8.49 8.51 -14.02
C ALA A 19 8.65 8.27 -12.51
N LYS A 20 7.56 7.95 -11.79
CA LYS A 20 7.61 7.58 -10.37
C LYS A 20 8.41 6.29 -10.16
N ALA A 21 8.09 5.23 -10.90
CA ALA A 21 8.77 3.95 -10.80
C ALA A 21 10.26 4.07 -11.21
N LEU A 22 10.55 4.78 -12.31
CA LEU A 22 11.92 5.01 -12.76
C LEU A 22 12.75 5.80 -11.76
N ARG A 23 12.17 6.81 -11.10
CA ARG A 23 12.87 7.58 -10.07
C ARG A 23 13.27 6.72 -8.87
N ILE A 24 12.45 5.74 -8.48
CA ILE A 24 12.80 4.74 -7.47
C ILE A 24 13.93 3.85 -7.97
N ASN A 25 13.80 3.30 -9.20
CA ASN A 25 14.78 2.39 -9.76
C ASN A 25 16.18 3.02 -9.96
N LEU A 26 16.23 4.31 -10.28
CA LEU A 26 17.48 5.03 -10.49
C LEU A 26 18.09 5.61 -9.20
N ASN A 27 17.45 5.41 -8.07
CA ASN A 27 18.02 5.81 -6.78
C ASN A 27 18.87 4.69 -6.20
N ASP A 28 20.18 4.81 -6.36
CA ASP A 28 21.15 3.81 -5.91
C ASP A 28 21.07 3.48 -4.41
N ASN A 29 20.46 4.33 -3.60
CA ASN A 29 20.30 4.09 -2.18
C ASN A 29 19.06 3.25 -1.84
N ILE A 30 18.06 3.14 -2.72
CA ILE A 30 16.83 2.37 -2.44
C ILE A 30 17.04 0.91 -2.85
N TYR A 31 16.74 -0.02 -1.93
CA TYR A 31 16.89 -1.45 -2.20
C TYR A 31 15.85 -2.27 -1.42
N GLY A 32 15.09 -3.11 -2.10
CA GLY A 32 14.04 -3.83 -1.40
C GLY A 32 13.41 -4.99 -2.16
N THR A 33 12.36 -5.54 -1.55
CA THR A 33 11.65 -6.72 -2.03
C THR A 33 10.15 -6.45 -2.20
N PHE A 34 9.53 -7.26 -3.06
CA PHE A 34 8.09 -7.29 -3.27
C PHE A 34 7.57 -8.69 -2.92
N ALA A 35 6.49 -8.76 -2.14
CA ALA A 35 5.81 -10.00 -1.80
C ALA A 35 4.30 -9.83 -1.99
N GLU A 36 3.68 -10.76 -2.70
CA GLU A 36 2.30 -10.64 -3.12
C GLU A 36 1.54 -11.94 -2.85
N ILE A 37 0.35 -11.81 -2.28
CA ILE A 37 -0.63 -12.89 -2.18
C ILE A 37 -1.86 -12.47 -2.97
N GLY A 38 -2.22 -13.23 -3.99
CA GLY A 38 -3.36 -12.96 -4.86
C GLY A 38 -3.00 -12.03 -6.01
N ALA A 39 -3.59 -10.85 -6.12
CA ALA A 39 -3.70 -10.09 -7.37
C ALA A 39 -2.73 -8.90 -7.52
N GLY A 40 -1.65 -8.85 -6.78
CA GLY A 40 -0.79 -7.65 -6.69
C GLY A 40 0.39 -7.53 -7.66
N GLN A 41 0.54 -8.45 -8.62
CA GLN A 41 1.75 -8.59 -9.46
C GLN A 41 2.02 -7.36 -10.37
N GLU A 42 0.98 -6.59 -10.69
CA GLU A 42 1.14 -5.40 -11.53
C GLU A 42 2.01 -4.32 -10.87
N VAL A 43 2.12 -4.30 -9.54
CA VAL A 43 3.00 -3.34 -8.84
C VAL A 43 4.45 -3.55 -9.24
N ALA A 44 5.00 -4.74 -9.02
CA ALA A 44 6.38 -5.06 -9.41
C ALA A 44 6.60 -4.92 -10.92
N ARG A 45 5.58 -5.25 -11.74
CA ARG A 45 5.63 -5.15 -13.18
C ARG A 45 5.87 -3.72 -13.69
N HIS A 46 5.31 -2.70 -13.03
CA HIS A 46 5.58 -1.30 -13.37
C HIS A 46 7.07 -0.96 -13.23
N PHE A 47 7.71 -1.41 -12.14
CA PHE A 47 9.14 -1.17 -11.93
C PHE A 47 10.01 -1.90 -12.95
N PHE A 48 9.66 -3.12 -13.34
CA PHE A 48 10.42 -3.85 -14.35
C PHE A 48 10.26 -3.26 -15.75
N ARG A 49 9.09 -2.74 -16.10
CA ARG A 49 8.81 -2.16 -17.42
C ARG A 49 9.53 -0.85 -17.67
N CYS A 50 9.73 -0.02 -16.67
CA CYS A 50 10.42 1.26 -16.85
C CYS A 50 11.94 1.13 -16.89
N GLY A 51 12.50 -0.05 -16.61
CA GLY A 51 13.94 -0.31 -16.61
C GLY A 51 14.64 0.15 -15.34
N GLY A 52 15.95 -0.12 -15.25
CA GLY A 52 16.80 0.28 -14.12
C GLY A 52 16.57 -0.48 -12.80
N ALA A 53 15.72 -1.51 -12.78
CA ALA A 53 15.31 -2.20 -11.55
C ALA A 53 16.39 -3.08 -10.90
N SER A 54 17.44 -3.47 -11.62
CA SER A 54 18.43 -4.44 -11.15
C SER A 54 19.25 -3.99 -9.93
N GLY A 55 19.37 -2.68 -9.71
CA GLY A 55 20.08 -2.10 -8.56
C GLY A 55 19.17 -1.82 -7.36
N THR A 56 17.85 -1.98 -7.52
CA THR A 56 16.83 -1.55 -6.55
C THR A 56 15.95 -2.71 -6.08
N ILE A 57 15.54 -3.61 -6.98
CA ILE A 57 14.65 -4.72 -6.65
C ILE A 57 15.49 -5.98 -6.42
N ALA A 58 15.60 -6.40 -5.17
CA ALA A 58 16.28 -7.62 -4.79
C ALA A 58 15.52 -8.87 -5.21
N LYS A 59 14.19 -8.85 -5.05
CA LYS A 59 13.31 -10.00 -5.27
C LYS A 59 11.88 -9.55 -5.46
N THR A 60 11.13 -10.26 -6.29
CA THR A 60 9.68 -10.29 -6.25
C THR A 60 9.21 -11.71 -6.08
N MET A 61 8.15 -11.93 -5.31
CA MET A 61 7.58 -13.24 -5.04
C MET A 61 6.06 -13.15 -4.96
N SER A 62 5.38 -14.10 -5.61
CA SER A 62 3.94 -14.29 -5.50
C SER A 62 3.66 -15.64 -4.86
N ALA A 63 2.93 -15.67 -3.73
CA ALA A 63 2.42 -16.87 -3.10
C ALA A 63 0.90 -16.96 -3.36
N TYR A 64 0.48 -17.94 -4.12
CA TYR A 64 -0.92 -18.11 -4.51
C TYR A 64 -1.63 -19.23 -3.74
N ASP A 65 -0.87 -20.26 -3.42
CA ASP A 65 -1.36 -21.42 -2.68
C ASP A 65 -1.36 -21.12 -1.17
N LYS A 66 -2.43 -21.56 -0.51
CA LYS A 66 -2.65 -21.32 0.91
C LYS A 66 -1.62 -22.04 1.78
N ASP A 67 -1.37 -23.31 1.52
CA ASP A 67 -0.44 -24.12 2.31
C ASP A 67 0.98 -23.66 2.10
N PHE A 68 1.32 -23.24 0.87
CA PHE A 68 2.62 -22.63 0.57
C PHE A 68 2.81 -21.29 1.29
N SER A 69 1.76 -20.45 1.29
CA SER A 69 1.79 -19.19 2.04
C SER A 69 1.94 -19.40 3.55
N ASP A 70 1.28 -20.43 4.10
CA ASP A 70 1.41 -20.80 5.52
C ASP A 70 2.81 -21.32 5.86
N ALA A 71 3.43 -22.05 4.94
CA ALA A 71 4.79 -22.53 5.13
C ALA A 71 5.82 -21.40 5.21
N ILE A 72 5.54 -20.25 4.55
CA ILE A 72 6.44 -19.08 4.57
C ILE A 72 6.12 -18.16 5.75
N TYR A 73 4.86 -17.75 5.89
CA TYR A 73 4.44 -16.67 6.79
C TYR A 73 3.73 -17.14 8.06
N GLY A 74 3.57 -18.46 8.24
CA GLY A 74 2.79 -19.04 9.31
C GLY A 74 1.27 -18.98 9.06
N ARG A 75 0.52 -19.72 9.86
CA ARG A 75 -0.95 -19.77 9.76
C ARG A 75 -1.60 -18.51 10.30
N GLU A 76 -2.81 -18.22 9.78
CA GLU A 76 -3.72 -17.23 10.36
C GLU A 76 -4.74 -17.95 11.26
N ASP A 77 -4.94 -17.43 12.47
CA ASP A 77 -5.83 -18.04 13.47
C ASP A 77 -7.28 -18.11 12.99
N ASP A 78 -7.74 -17.10 12.25
CA ASP A 78 -9.09 -17.02 11.70
C ASP A 78 -9.20 -17.56 10.25
N SER A 79 -8.13 -18.15 9.74
CA SER A 79 -8.03 -18.66 8.36
C SER A 79 -8.29 -17.60 7.28
N ARG A 80 -8.14 -16.31 7.59
CA ARG A 80 -8.29 -15.19 6.65
C ARG A 80 -6.95 -14.71 6.14
N TYR A 81 -6.73 -14.90 4.85
CA TYR A 81 -5.45 -14.57 4.20
C TYR A 81 -5.42 -13.15 3.62
N VAL A 82 -6.58 -12.55 3.39
CA VAL A 82 -6.71 -11.14 3.03
C VAL A 82 -6.98 -10.35 4.31
N SER A 83 -5.93 -10.12 5.08
CA SER A 83 -5.99 -9.49 6.40
C SER A 83 -4.78 -8.61 6.69
N GLU A 84 -4.95 -7.65 7.61
CA GLU A 84 -3.84 -6.82 8.08
C GLU A 84 -2.77 -7.66 8.80
N SER A 85 -3.19 -8.66 9.57
CA SER A 85 -2.26 -9.61 10.21
C SER A 85 -1.37 -10.32 9.19
N ARG A 86 -1.95 -10.83 8.11
CA ARG A 86 -1.17 -11.46 7.01
C ARG A 86 -0.22 -10.47 6.37
N LEU A 87 -0.67 -9.26 6.06
CA LEU A 87 0.19 -8.21 5.52
C LEU A 87 1.40 -7.95 6.41
N ASN A 88 1.18 -7.74 7.71
CA ASN A 88 2.25 -7.45 8.66
C ASN A 88 3.26 -8.61 8.76
N LYS A 89 2.78 -9.85 8.83
CA LYS A 89 3.66 -11.04 8.78
C LYS A 89 4.52 -11.09 7.51
N MET A 90 3.95 -10.72 6.36
CA MET A 90 4.69 -10.65 5.10
C MET A 90 5.76 -9.56 5.13
N LEU A 91 5.43 -8.36 5.58
CA LEU A 91 6.37 -7.25 5.69
C LEU A 91 7.55 -7.59 6.59
N ASP A 92 7.28 -8.09 7.80
CA ASP A 92 8.31 -8.43 8.78
C ASP A 92 9.20 -9.59 8.31
N TRP A 93 8.59 -10.62 7.72
CA TRP A 93 9.34 -11.78 7.21
C TRP A 93 10.28 -11.39 6.07
N GLU A 94 9.78 -10.66 5.10
CA GLU A 94 10.55 -10.27 3.92
C GLU A 94 11.65 -9.27 4.28
N MET A 95 11.39 -8.35 5.21
CA MET A 95 12.41 -7.45 5.72
C MET A 95 13.51 -8.21 6.48
N GLY A 96 13.12 -9.15 7.36
CA GLY A 96 14.07 -10.00 8.07
C GLY A 96 14.93 -10.86 7.14
N LEU A 97 14.36 -11.34 6.02
CA LEU A 97 15.13 -12.06 5.01
C LEU A 97 16.09 -11.14 4.26
N LEU A 98 15.68 -9.92 3.93
CA LEU A 98 16.53 -8.94 3.26
C LEU A 98 17.73 -8.58 4.13
N GLU A 99 17.50 -8.23 5.40
CA GLU A 99 18.53 -7.95 6.39
C GLU A 99 19.52 -9.11 6.58
N LYS A 100 19.00 -10.33 6.63
CA LYS A 100 19.84 -11.54 6.82
C LYS A 100 20.71 -11.87 5.62
N ARG A 101 20.26 -11.57 4.41
CA ARG A 101 20.91 -11.97 3.15
C ARG A 101 21.84 -10.92 2.58
N ILE A 102 21.56 -9.64 2.84
CA ILE A 102 22.34 -8.54 2.28
C ILE A 102 23.33 -8.01 3.32
N ASP A 103 24.61 -8.15 2.99
CA ASP A 103 25.71 -7.67 3.83
C ASP A 103 25.67 -6.13 3.93
N ARG A 104 25.31 -5.63 5.10
CA ARG A 104 25.23 -4.20 5.40
C ARG A 104 26.59 -3.49 5.32
N THR A 105 27.69 -4.19 5.54
CA THR A 105 29.02 -3.57 5.44
C THR A 105 29.34 -3.15 4.01
N LYS A 106 28.87 -3.91 3.03
CA LYS A 106 29.00 -3.62 1.60
C LYS A 106 27.89 -2.71 1.06
N ASN A 107 26.76 -2.63 1.78
CA ASN A 107 25.56 -1.89 1.40
C ASN A 107 25.18 -0.86 2.46
N LYS A 108 26.19 -0.17 3.02
CA LYS A 108 26.05 0.73 4.16
C LYS A 108 25.13 1.91 3.92
N ASP A 109 25.01 2.36 2.66
CA ASP A 109 24.22 3.53 2.27
C ASP A 109 22.81 3.15 1.75
N LYS A 110 22.47 1.84 1.74
CA LYS A 110 21.18 1.35 1.26
C LYS A 110 20.06 1.59 2.27
N LEU A 111 18.95 2.11 1.78
CA LEU A 111 17.66 2.21 2.46
C LEU A 111 16.85 0.98 2.10
N PHE A 112 16.67 0.08 3.04
CA PHE A 112 15.90 -1.13 2.79
C PHE A 112 14.40 -0.85 2.83
N PHE A 113 13.69 -1.52 1.94
CA PHE A 113 12.23 -1.56 1.98
C PHE A 113 11.67 -2.95 1.65
N THR A 114 10.49 -3.20 2.16
CA THR A 114 9.64 -4.32 1.74
C THR A 114 8.27 -3.78 1.39
N TYR A 115 7.83 -4.05 0.20
CA TYR A 115 6.43 -3.85 -0.20
C TYR A 115 5.73 -5.20 -0.19
N ALA A 116 4.55 -5.24 0.42
CA ALA A 116 3.72 -6.44 0.40
C ALA A 116 2.25 -6.10 0.14
N ASN A 117 1.53 -7.08 -0.41
CA ASN A 117 0.08 -7.01 -0.50
C ASN A 117 -0.55 -8.40 -0.39
N THR A 118 -1.77 -8.43 0.13
CA THR A 118 -2.64 -9.59 0.14
C THR A 118 -4.01 -9.16 -0.34
N VAL A 119 -4.40 -9.58 -1.54
CA VAL A 119 -5.52 -9.01 -2.27
C VAL A 119 -6.31 -10.09 -2.99
N THR A 120 -7.63 -10.03 -2.86
CA THR A 120 -8.57 -10.79 -3.70
C THR A 120 -9.28 -9.84 -4.67
N THR A 121 -9.41 -10.28 -5.91
CA THR A 121 -10.24 -9.58 -6.91
C THR A 121 -11.69 -10.06 -6.83
N ILE A 122 -12.56 -9.45 -7.64
CA ILE A 122 -13.93 -9.88 -7.80
C ILE A 122 -13.96 -11.38 -8.16
N ASP A 123 -14.85 -12.13 -7.53
CA ASP A 123 -15.03 -13.56 -7.83
C ASP A 123 -15.69 -13.78 -9.21
N PHE A 124 -15.52 -14.98 -9.75
CA PHE A 124 -16.07 -15.32 -11.06
C PHE A 124 -17.60 -15.13 -11.16
N ALA A 125 -18.31 -15.38 -10.06
CA ALA A 125 -19.77 -15.19 -9.98
C ALA A 125 -20.18 -13.71 -9.75
N LYS A 126 -19.22 -12.81 -9.60
CA LYS A 126 -19.42 -11.37 -9.29
C LYS A 126 -20.29 -11.10 -8.06
N LYS A 127 -20.27 -12.02 -7.10
CA LYS A 127 -21.01 -11.91 -5.84
C LYS A 127 -20.24 -11.15 -4.76
N PHE A 128 -18.92 -11.29 -4.75
CA PHE A 128 -18.04 -10.64 -3.78
C PHE A 128 -17.13 -9.67 -4.50
N LYS A 129 -17.16 -8.40 -4.07
CA LYS A 129 -16.24 -7.40 -4.57
C LYS A 129 -14.83 -7.66 -4.06
N GLY A 130 -13.83 -7.39 -4.90
CA GLY A 130 -12.45 -7.51 -4.52
C GLY A 130 -12.06 -6.48 -3.46
N HIS A 131 -11.11 -6.87 -2.60
CA HIS A 131 -10.52 -6.01 -1.59
C HIS A 131 -9.15 -6.52 -1.18
N GLY A 132 -8.38 -5.75 -0.47
CA GLY A 132 -7.11 -6.21 0.02
C GLY A 132 -6.37 -5.24 0.91
N TRP A 133 -5.32 -5.76 1.52
CA TRP A 133 -4.35 -5.01 2.28
C TRP A 133 -3.06 -4.87 1.49
N MET A 134 -2.47 -3.69 1.55
CA MET A 134 -1.15 -3.41 0.99
C MET A 134 -0.36 -2.53 1.95
N GLY A 135 0.96 -2.63 1.89
CA GLY A 135 1.80 -1.83 2.75
C GLY A 135 3.25 -1.81 2.30
N ILE A 136 3.96 -0.87 2.89
CA ILE A 136 5.40 -0.73 2.75
C ILE A 136 6.04 -0.52 4.12
N GLN A 137 7.09 -1.29 4.40
CA GLN A 137 8.00 -1.08 5.51
C GLN A 137 9.32 -0.58 4.94
N PHE A 138 9.86 0.53 5.44
CA PHE A 138 10.98 1.20 4.80
C PHE A 138 11.84 2.00 5.77
N GLN A 139 13.08 2.26 5.36
CA GLN A 139 14.02 3.14 6.05
C GLN A 139 14.11 4.50 5.36
N THR A 140 14.30 5.57 6.12
CA THR A 140 14.64 6.90 5.62
C THR A 140 16.11 7.23 5.78
N LYS A 141 16.79 6.52 6.67
CA LYS A 141 18.23 6.53 6.81
C LYS A 141 18.77 5.10 6.97
N PRO A 142 19.96 4.83 6.45
CA PRO A 142 20.55 3.49 6.54
C PRO A 142 20.71 3.03 7.99
N ASN A 143 20.42 1.76 8.24
CA ASN A 143 20.54 1.12 9.56
C ASN A 143 19.66 1.71 10.69
N GLU A 144 18.76 2.66 10.39
CA GLU A 144 17.74 3.10 11.35
C GLU A 144 16.52 2.15 11.37
N PRO A 145 15.72 2.19 12.45
CA PRO A 145 14.47 1.43 12.52
C PRO A 145 13.53 1.76 11.37
N TYR A 146 12.70 0.80 11.00
CA TYR A 146 11.73 0.93 9.92
C TYR A 146 10.50 1.72 10.34
N SER A 147 9.94 2.43 9.39
CA SER A 147 8.57 2.95 9.48
C SER A 147 7.69 2.21 8.48
N THR A 148 6.40 2.13 8.77
CA THR A 148 5.46 1.33 8.00
C THR A 148 4.23 2.15 7.64
N ILE A 149 3.76 1.99 6.41
CA ILE A 149 2.46 2.49 5.96
C ILE A 149 1.66 1.27 5.51
N THR A 150 0.50 1.06 6.13
CA THR A 150 -0.44 0.01 5.72
C THR A 150 -1.76 0.63 5.30
N THR A 151 -2.43 0.05 4.32
CA THR A 151 -3.72 0.52 3.84
C THR A 151 -4.60 -0.63 3.39
N HIS A 152 -5.91 -0.49 3.61
CA HIS A 152 -6.91 -1.39 3.05
C HIS A 152 -7.64 -0.69 1.91
N VAL A 153 -7.85 -1.43 0.82
CA VAL A 153 -8.54 -0.98 -0.38
C VAL A 153 -9.73 -1.87 -0.70
N ARG A 154 -10.78 -1.29 -1.25
CA ARG A 154 -11.94 -1.98 -1.81
C ARG A 154 -12.12 -1.56 -3.25
N PHE A 155 -12.26 -2.53 -4.15
CA PHE A 155 -12.47 -2.23 -5.55
C PHE A 155 -13.94 -1.90 -5.83
N ARG A 156 -14.15 -0.87 -6.63
CA ARG A 156 -15.47 -0.49 -7.17
C ARG A 156 -15.69 -1.04 -8.58
N GLU A 157 -14.62 -1.31 -9.31
CA GLU A 157 -14.60 -1.93 -10.64
C GLU A 157 -15.20 -3.34 -10.64
N ASN A 158 -15.76 -3.75 -11.77
CA ASN A 158 -16.49 -5.01 -11.91
C ASN A 158 -15.77 -6.06 -12.77
N ASP A 159 -14.47 -5.93 -12.95
CA ASP A 159 -13.64 -6.92 -13.64
C ASP A 159 -12.26 -7.03 -13.00
N THR A 160 -11.72 -8.27 -13.04
CA THR A 160 -10.45 -8.63 -12.41
C THR A 160 -9.27 -7.85 -12.98
N LYS A 161 -9.23 -7.62 -14.29
CA LYS A 161 -8.11 -6.95 -14.96
C LYS A 161 -8.01 -5.49 -14.53
N SER A 162 -9.13 -4.76 -14.53
CA SER A 162 -9.17 -3.36 -14.08
C SER A 162 -8.74 -3.24 -12.63
N GLN A 163 -9.25 -4.13 -11.75
CA GLN A 163 -8.84 -4.17 -10.34
C GLN A 163 -7.34 -4.39 -10.16
N GLN A 164 -6.73 -5.30 -10.93
CA GLN A 164 -5.28 -5.52 -10.90
C GLN A 164 -4.49 -4.29 -11.38
N LEU A 165 -4.94 -3.66 -12.46
CA LEU A 165 -4.29 -2.46 -13.00
C LEU A 165 -4.34 -1.30 -12.01
N SER A 166 -5.50 -1.02 -11.44
CA SER A 166 -5.66 0.05 -10.43
C SER A 166 -4.83 -0.22 -9.18
N LEU A 167 -4.76 -1.48 -8.73
CA LEU A 167 -3.88 -1.89 -7.63
C LEU A 167 -2.40 -1.66 -7.97
N GLY A 168 -2.00 -1.96 -9.21
CA GLY A 168 -0.65 -1.72 -9.70
C GLY A 168 -0.25 -0.25 -9.58
N VAL A 169 -1.12 0.66 -10.02
CA VAL A 169 -0.93 2.11 -9.91
C VAL A 169 -0.83 2.54 -8.45
N MET A 170 -1.76 2.07 -7.61
CA MET A 170 -1.79 2.39 -6.19
C MET A 170 -0.50 1.95 -5.47
N GLY A 171 0.01 0.76 -5.78
CA GLY A 171 1.28 0.27 -5.20
C GLY A 171 2.48 1.13 -5.58
N VAL A 172 2.58 1.58 -6.84
CA VAL A 172 3.64 2.50 -7.26
C VAL A 172 3.51 3.84 -6.53
N ASN A 173 2.30 4.38 -6.40
CA ASN A 173 2.05 5.63 -5.68
C ASN A 173 2.43 5.52 -4.19
N LEU A 174 2.10 4.40 -3.55
CA LEU A 174 2.45 4.14 -2.15
C LEU A 174 3.98 4.08 -1.95
N ILE A 175 4.69 3.33 -2.79
CA ILE A 175 6.16 3.21 -2.72
C ILE A 175 6.81 4.58 -2.99
N TYR A 176 6.37 5.28 -4.03
CA TYR A 176 6.87 6.61 -4.32
C TYR A 176 6.60 7.61 -3.19
N GLY A 177 5.40 7.57 -2.63
CA GLY A 177 5.00 8.40 -1.49
C GLY A 177 5.86 8.15 -0.25
N ALA A 178 6.15 6.88 0.07
CA ALA A 178 7.00 6.50 1.19
C ALA A 178 8.41 7.09 1.11
N PHE A 179 9.00 7.21 -0.08
CA PHE A 179 10.35 7.74 -0.23
C PHE A 179 10.41 9.26 -0.50
N TYR A 180 9.39 9.84 -1.13
CA TYR A 180 9.46 11.22 -1.61
C TYR A 180 8.39 12.17 -1.05
N GLN A 181 7.46 11.67 -0.22
CA GLN A 181 6.36 12.44 0.36
C GLN A 181 6.13 12.14 1.85
N ASN A 182 7.03 11.40 2.49
CA ASN A 182 6.86 10.91 3.86
C ASN A 182 6.90 12.03 4.92
N ASP A 183 7.50 13.17 4.62
CA ASP A 183 7.55 14.37 5.47
C ASP A 183 6.18 15.08 5.60
N ARG A 184 5.25 14.76 4.71
CA ARG A 184 3.92 15.38 4.63
C ARG A 184 2.82 14.34 4.42
N PRO A 185 2.45 13.55 5.46
CA PRO A 185 1.49 12.44 5.32
C PRO A 185 0.15 12.84 4.70
N LYS A 186 -0.41 14.01 5.04
CA LYS A 186 -1.65 14.50 4.40
C LYS A 186 -1.50 14.73 2.90
N LYS A 187 -0.32 15.18 2.47
CA LYS A 187 -0.03 15.35 1.04
C LYS A 187 0.20 14.01 0.37
N LEU A 188 0.85 13.06 1.06
CA LEU A 188 1.02 11.69 0.59
C LEU A 188 -0.35 11.07 0.26
N LEU A 189 -1.37 11.23 1.11
CA LEU A 189 -2.72 10.73 0.83
C LEU A 189 -3.26 11.23 -0.51
N GLN A 190 -3.07 12.51 -0.83
CA GLN A 190 -3.54 13.07 -2.10
C GLN A 190 -2.90 12.37 -3.31
N TYR A 191 -1.61 12.00 -3.21
CA TYR A 191 -0.87 11.33 -4.28
C TYR A 191 -1.19 9.84 -4.44
N LEU A 192 -1.85 9.20 -3.47
CA LEU A 192 -2.21 7.79 -3.58
C LEU A 192 -3.14 7.51 -4.76
N PHE A 193 -4.00 8.48 -5.10
CA PHE A 193 -4.94 8.39 -6.23
C PHE A 193 -4.42 9.01 -7.54
N ASP A 194 -3.15 9.41 -7.61
CA ASP A 194 -2.59 9.86 -8.88
C ASP A 194 -2.74 8.78 -9.95
N HIS A 195 -3.30 9.15 -11.09
CA HIS A 195 -3.57 8.24 -12.22
C HIS A 195 -4.57 7.10 -11.91
N ILE A 196 -5.36 7.22 -10.85
CA ILE A 196 -6.45 6.31 -10.51
C ILE A 196 -7.75 7.09 -10.56
N ASP A 197 -8.75 6.52 -11.25
CA ASP A 197 -10.11 7.04 -11.18
C ASP A 197 -10.68 6.75 -9.78
N ARG A 198 -11.33 7.74 -9.18
CA ARG A 198 -11.97 7.58 -7.86
C ARG A 198 -13.08 6.54 -7.84
N ASP A 199 -13.67 6.26 -9.00
CA ASP A 199 -14.67 5.22 -9.18
C ASP A 199 -14.04 3.80 -9.29
N SER A 200 -12.70 3.69 -9.36
CA SER A 200 -12.01 2.41 -9.44
C SER A 200 -11.89 1.71 -8.10
N MET A 201 -11.55 2.46 -7.05
CA MET A 201 -11.33 1.92 -5.71
C MET A 201 -11.60 2.93 -4.61
N GLU A 202 -11.68 2.41 -3.39
CA GLU A 202 -11.84 3.14 -2.14
C GLU A 202 -10.68 2.77 -1.21
N ILE A 203 -10.16 3.75 -0.47
CA ILE A 203 -9.25 3.52 0.66
C ILE A 203 -10.06 3.76 1.93
N ASP A 204 -10.40 2.72 2.65
CA ASP A 204 -11.22 2.80 3.87
C ASP A 204 -10.43 2.72 5.17
N THR A 205 -9.15 2.40 5.08
CA THR A 205 -8.24 2.36 6.24
C THR A 205 -6.82 2.67 5.80
N ILE A 206 -6.12 3.51 6.57
CA ILE A 206 -4.68 3.74 6.43
C ILE A 206 -4.05 3.96 7.79
N ASN A 207 -2.87 3.37 8.02
CA ASN A 207 -2.11 3.53 9.24
C ASN A 207 -0.65 3.83 8.91
N PHE A 208 -0.10 4.78 9.67
CA PHE A 208 1.31 5.18 9.65
C PHE A 208 1.90 4.83 11.01
N THR A 209 2.96 4.04 11.05
CA THR A 209 3.59 3.56 12.28
C THR A 209 5.11 3.60 12.17
N GLY A 210 5.78 3.56 13.33
CA GLY A 210 7.24 3.58 13.42
C GLY A 210 7.83 4.98 13.63
N PRO A 211 9.17 5.07 13.80
CA PRO A 211 9.83 6.28 14.30
C PRO A 211 9.60 7.55 13.45
N LEU A 212 9.41 7.39 12.15
CA LEU A 212 9.14 8.54 11.28
C LEU A 212 7.76 9.17 11.54
N PHE A 213 6.85 8.42 12.15
CA PHE A 213 5.43 8.74 12.27
C PHE A 213 4.94 8.79 13.72
N GLU A 214 5.84 8.90 14.70
CA GLU A 214 5.48 8.92 16.13
C GLU A 214 4.50 10.04 16.51
N ASP A 215 4.61 11.19 15.83
CA ASP A 215 3.74 12.37 16.08
C ASP A 215 2.47 12.34 15.20
N ILE A 216 2.20 11.28 14.45
CA ILE A 216 1.07 11.20 13.54
C ILE A 216 -0.15 10.59 14.25
N ASP A 217 -1.24 11.35 14.26
CA ASP A 217 -2.55 10.82 14.64
C ASP A 217 -3.24 10.18 13.43
N ASN A 218 -3.27 8.85 13.38
CA ASN A 218 -3.89 8.09 12.30
C ASN A 218 -5.39 8.36 12.15
N ARG A 219 -6.08 8.81 13.21
CA ARG A 219 -7.51 9.19 13.14
C ARG A 219 -7.69 10.42 12.28
N VAL A 220 -6.79 11.41 12.43
CA VAL A 220 -6.79 12.64 11.62
C VAL A 220 -6.55 12.31 10.14
N LEU A 221 -5.63 11.38 9.86
CA LEU A 221 -5.37 10.93 8.48
C LEU A 221 -6.56 10.17 7.90
N SER A 222 -7.22 9.32 8.70
CA SER A 222 -8.43 8.62 8.26
C SER A 222 -9.58 9.58 7.96
N LEU A 223 -9.80 10.62 8.76
CA LEU A 223 -10.76 11.67 8.45
C LEU A 223 -10.37 12.45 7.18
N GLU A 224 -9.09 12.60 6.91
CA GLU A 224 -8.60 13.21 5.68
C GLU A 224 -8.96 12.36 4.44
N LEU A 225 -9.01 11.02 4.53
CA LEU A 225 -9.51 10.16 3.46
C LEU A 225 -10.96 10.52 3.09
N VAL A 226 -11.82 10.72 4.10
CA VAL A 226 -13.21 11.16 3.88
C VAL A 226 -13.25 12.54 3.24
N ARG A 227 -12.48 13.50 3.75
CA ARG A 227 -12.40 14.85 3.20
C ARG A 227 -11.95 14.87 1.73
N LEU A 228 -11.06 13.97 1.35
CA LEU A 228 -10.55 13.81 -0.01
C LEU A 228 -11.51 13.00 -0.91
N GLY A 229 -12.60 12.44 -0.36
CA GLY A 229 -13.54 11.58 -1.10
C GLY A 229 -12.94 10.24 -1.51
N MET A 230 -11.95 9.74 -0.75
CA MET A 230 -11.33 8.43 -0.97
C MET A 230 -12.12 7.30 -0.31
N THR A 231 -12.96 7.64 0.64
CA THR A 231 -13.96 6.78 1.29
C THR A 231 -15.13 7.63 1.76
N ASP A 232 -16.27 7.01 1.96
CA ASP A 232 -17.48 7.70 2.46
C ASP A 232 -17.49 7.82 3.99
N ALA A 233 -16.84 6.88 4.70
CA ALA A 233 -16.81 6.85 6.15
C ALA A 233 -15.56 6.12 6.68
N VAL A 234 -15.18 6.48 7.91
CA VAL A 234 -14.15 5.79 8.70
C VAL A 234 -14.72 5.41 10.06
N MET A 235 -14.15 4.41 10.69
CA MET A 235 -14.60 3.91 11.99
C MET A 235 -13.42 3.84 12.97
N PHE A 236 -13.68 4.18 14.22
CA PHE A 236 -12.69 4.10 15.28
C PHE A 236 -13.21 3.23 16.44
N GLY A 237 -12.32 2.49 17.04
CA GLY A 237 -12.57 1.78 18.29
C GLY A 237 -12.60 2.71 19.50
N PRO A 238 -13.05 2.22 20.64
CA PRO A 238 -13.03 2.98 21.90
C PRO A 238 -11.61 3.31 22.37
N ASP A 239 -10.61 2.58 21.88
CA ASP A 239 -9.18 2.80 22.08
C ASP A 239 -8.58 3.82 21.09
N GLY A 240 -9.39 4.34 20.15
CA GLY A 240 -8.98 5.27 19.12
C GLY A 240 -8.31 4.63 17.91
N ASN A 241 -8.17 3.31 17.85
CA ASN A 241 -7.61 2.62 16.70
C ASN A 241 -8.59 2.63 15.51
N ASN A 242 -8.03 2.70 14.30
CA ASN A 242 -8.79 2.55 13.08
C ASN A 242 -9.40 1.14 13.01
N LEU A 243 -10.69 1.07 12.71
CA LEU A 243 -11.41 -0.18 12.49
C LEU A 243 -11.83 -0.27 11.02
N LEU A 244 -11.81 -1.48 10.50
CA LEU A 244 -12.29 -1.76 9.14
C LEU A 244 -13.83 -1.90 9.17
N PRO A 245 -14.60 -0.93 8.62
CA PRO A 245 -16.06 -0.92 8.71
C PRO A 245 -16.69 -2.22 8.20
N ALA A 246 -16.22 -2.73 7.07
CA ALA A 246 -16.72 -3.97 6.48
C ALA A 246 -16.57 -5.20 7.39
N ARG A 247 -15.56 -5.23 8.26
CA ARG A 247 -15.34 -6.29 9.23
C ARG A 247 -16.22 -6.12 10.47
N GLU A 248 -16.25 -4.90 10.99
CA GLU A 248 -16.93 -4.60 12.26
C GLU A 248 -18.45 -4.64 12.13
N LEU A 249 -18.98 -4.22 10.96
CA LEU A 249 -20.42 -4.18 10.71
C LEU A 249 -20.99 -5.47 10.13
N TYR A 250 -20.13 -6.45 9.82
CA TYR A 250 -20.56 -7.72 9.24
C TYR A 250 -21.49 -8.47 10.18
N LYS A 251 -22.72 -8.77 9.73
CA LYS A 251 -23.78 -9.46 10.48
C LYS A 251 -24.18 -8.80 11.82
N LYS A 252 -23.92 -7.51 11.99
CA LYS A 252 -24.39 -6.76 13.16
C LYS A 252 -25.66 -5.98 12.81
N ASN A 253 -26.59 -5.90 13.76
CA ASN A 253 -27.71 -4.99 13.67
C ASN A 253 -27.22 -3.58 14.00
N ILE A 254 -27.37 -2.65 13.08
CA ILE A 254 -27.05 -1.25 13.29
C ILE A 254 -28.33 -0.55 13.69
N ILE A 255 -28.34 0.09 14.87
CA ILE A 255 -29.39 0.98 15.30
C ILE A 255 -28.89 2.38 15.03
N ALA A 256 -29.56 3.08 14.11
CA ALA A 256 -29.29 4.48 13.77
C ALA A 256 -30.24 5.40 14.54
#